data_209ea3da99ecbee242f16867927595de
#
_entry.id   209ea3da99ecbee242f16867927595de
#
_cell.length_a   1.000
_cell.length_b   1.000
_cell.length_c   1.000
_cell.angle_alpha   90.00
_cell.angle_beta   90.00
_cell.angle_gamma   90.00
#
_symmetry.space_group_name_H-M   'P 1'
#
loop_
_entity.id
_entity.type
_entity.pdbx_description
1 polymer ?
#
loop_
_entity_poly.entity_id
_entity_poly.type
_entity_poly.pdbx_seq_one_letter_code
_entity_poly.pdbx_strand_id
1 'polypeptide(L)'
;MTATDPENLHRLFAERASVGDIDGVLALYEDGAAFVGPDGIHAAGSAAIRERIEGLLALSPQITPISSETVLAGDVALISNRWRTSFGSDDRQTSFEGRSTEVARRQTDGSWRYVIDNPSSADALPDSKIAAQATAFEQLLFEEDGPVARITLNRPERHNALSMQLSEELMRALELVRDSQTIKILVIRGAGETFCSGDDITEMGYWGNANEIVRRVRGYQRMADTLADLDKITIAAVDGYAVGGGLEITMACDFVISTARAKWGMPEVDVGITPGWGGTTRMTRLIGRRMTKEINFLGALHSSSRAAELGLWNRVVCDDRLGEEIDALVQVLLSKNQQALRQLKLIIDKGSEADLHTAQGFEALSAGYSGAVNGAWRIPDADQAAGVVNFIGKADGWRERRGLAREFWIDGPIAPLPGAS
;
A
#
# COMPACT_ATOMS: atom_id res chain seq x y z
N MET A 1 -35.75 16.85 13.02
CA MET A 1 -36.22 15.77 12.15
C MET A 1 -35.35 14.55 12.42
N THR A 2 -35.94 13.37 12.51
CA THR A 2 -35.23 12.09 12.63
C THR A 2 -35.10 11.44 11.26
N ALA A 3 -34.04 10.70 11.02
CA ALA A 3 -33.84 9.96 9.77
C ALA A 3 -34.78 8.75 9.73
N THR A 4 -35.81 8.78 8.91
CA THR A 4 -36.73 7.64 8.68
C THR A 4 -36.25 6.69 7.58
N ASP A 5 -35.23 7.11 6.84
CA ASP A 5 -34.53 6.38 5.79
C ASP A 5 -33.02 6.53 6.03
N PRO A 6 -32.23 5.46 5.93
CA PRO A 6 -30.77 5.55 6.18
C PRO A 6 -30.07 6.50 5.18
N GLU A 7 -30.53 6.63 3.96
CA GLU A 7 -29.97 7.59 2.97
C GLU A 7 -30.10 9.04 3.40
N ASN A 8 -31.02 9.37 4.29
CA ASN A 8 -31.21 10.73 4.80
C ASN A 8 -30.20 11.13 5.90
N LEU A 9 -29.48 10.17 6.51
CA LEU A 9 -28.56 10.44 7.60
C LEU A 9 -27.47 11.44 7.18
N HIS A 10 -26.83 11.21 6.05
CA HIS A 10 -25.75 12.07 5.56
C HIS A 10 -26.24 13.48 5.23
N ARG A 11 -27.42 13.62 4.61
CA ARG A 11 -28.02 14.91 4.32
C ARG A 11 -28.34 15.68 5.61
N LEU A 12 -28.93 15.00 6.62
CA LEU A 12 -29.23 15.61 7.93
C LEU A 12 -27.96 16.00 8.67
N PHE A 13 -26.90 15.19 8.57
CA PHE A 13 -25.59 15.55 9.11
C PHE A 13 -25.08 16.84 8.49
N ALA A 14 -25.05 16.93 7.15
CA ALA A 14 -24.58 18.09 6.40
C ALA A 14 -25.38 19.37 6.76
N GLU A 15 -26.70 19.27 6.80
CA GLU A 15 -27.59 20.39 7.16
C GLU A 15 -27.30 20.93 8.56
N ARG A 16 -27.16 20.03 9.55
CA ARG A 16 -26.91 20.40 10.95
C ARG A 16 -25.49 20.90 11.17
N ALA A 17 -24.52 20.27 10.55
CA ALA A 17 -23.12 20.67 10.61
C ALA A 17 -22.92 22.09 10.03
N SER A 18 -23.57 22.41 8.92
CA SER A 18 -23.46 23.74 8.26
C SER A 18 -24.04 24.90 9.09
N VAL A 19 -24.93 24.61 10.05
CA VAL A 19 -25.48 25.62 10.97
C VAL A 19 -24.89 25.53 12.37
N GLY A 20 -23.93 24.64 12.61
CA GLY A 20 -23.26 24.48 13.90
C GLY A 20 -24.12 23.77 14.96
N ASP A 21 -25.14 23.01 14.58
CA ASP A 21 -26.04 22.30 15.48
C ASP A 21 -25.40 20.99 15.99
N ILE A 22 -24.52 21.12 16.97
CA ILE A 22 -23.77 20.00 17.56
C ILE A 22 -24.70 18.94 18.12
N ASP A 23 -25.69 19.35 18.90
CA ASP A 23 -26.62 18.40 19.55
C ASP A 23 -27.50 17.71 18.51
N GLY A 24 -27.88 18.41 17.47
CA GLY A 24 -28.58 17.83 16.33
C GLY A 24 -27.72 16.81 15.60
N VAL A 25 -26.45 17.07 15.37
CA VAL A 25 -25.52 16.09 14.75
C VAL A 25 -25.39 14.85 15.65
N LEU A 26 -25.14 15.04 16.95
CA LEU A 26 -25.01 13.91 17.88
C LEU A 26 -26.26 13.05 18.00
N ALA A 27 -27.44 13.62 17.82
CA ALA A 27 -28.70 12.87 17.80
C ALA A 27 -28.83 11.88 16.62
N LEU A 28 -27.93 11.96 15.62
CA LEU A 28 -27.85 11.00 14.53
C LEU A 28 -27.06 9.74 14.89
N TYR A 29 -26.43 9.69 16.06
CA TYR A 29 -25.60 8.56 16.52
C TYR A 29 -26.29 7.76 17.62
N GLU A 30 -26.00 6.46 17.70
CA GLU A 30 -26.29 5.66 18.89
C GLU A 30 -25.35 6.04 20.06
N ASP A 31 -25.76 5.80 21.30
CA ASP A 31 -24.93 6.13 22.48
C ASP A 31 -23.55 5.45 22.48
N GLY A 32 -23.47 4.25 21.93
CA GLY A 32 -22.24 3.47 21.80
C GLY A 32 -21.56 3.56 20.43
N ALA A 33 -21.95 4.51 19.59
CA ALA A 33 -21.41 4.64 18.24
C ALA A 33 -19.90 4.90 18.24
N ALA A 34 -19.24 4.55 17.12
CA ALA A 34 -17.84 4.85 16.84
C ALA A 34 -17.74 5.85 15.68
N PHE A 35 -16.85 6.82 15.83
CA PHE A 35 -16.47 7.78 14.80
C PHE A 35 -15.00 7.60 14.47
N VAL A 36 -14.66 7.46 13.21
CA VAL A 36 -13.28 7.32 12.73
C VAL A 36 -12.82 8.66 12.17
N GLY A 37 -11.93 9.34 12.88
CA GLY A 37 -11.42 10.63 12.39
C GLY A 37 -10.53 10.50 11.15
N PRO A 38 -10.27 11.62 10.42
CA PRO A 38 -9.36 11.64 9.27
C PRO A 38 -7.94 11.19 9.61
N ASP A 39 -7.58 11.25 10.88
CA ASP A 39 -6.32 10.78 11.47
C ASP A 39 -6.28 9.27 11.74
N GLY A 40 -7.36 8.54 11.40
CA GLY A 40 -7.53 7.13 11.70
C GLY A 40 -7.79 6.82 13.18
N ILE A 41 -7.94 7.85 14.04
CA ILE A 41 -8.20 7.66 15.47
C ILE A 41 -9.70 7.44 15.70
N HIS A 42 -10.01 6.37 16.41
CA HIS A 42 -11.38 6.00 16.76
C HIS A 42 -11.84 6.74 18.01
N ALA A 43 -12.96 7.45 17.92
CA ALA A 43 -13.69 8.01 19.04
C ALA A 43 -14.93 7.15 19.28
N ALA A 44 -15.12 6.60 20.47
CA ALA A 44 -16.27 5.77 20.82
C ALA A 44 -17.10 6.42 21.92
N GLY A 45 -18.41 6.41 21.74
CA GLY A 45 -19.39 7.00 22.68
C GLY A 45 -19.58 8.50 22.50
N SER A 46 -20.73 8.98 22.97
CA SER A 46 -21.24 10.34 22.69
C SER A 46 -20.29 11.48 23.11
N ALA A 47 -19.55 11.33 24.22
CA ALA A 47 -18.62 12.37 24.69
C ALA A 47 -17.39 12.52 23.76
N ALA A 48 -16.79 11.39 23.36
CA ALA A 48 -15.63 11.40 22.48
C ALA A 48 -16.00 11.84 21.05
N ILE A 49 -17.18 11.44 20.56
CA ILE A 49 -17.71 11.89 19.28
C ILE A 49 -18.00 13.40 19.32
N ARG A 50 -18.55 13.91 20.40
CA ARG A 50 -18.79 15.35 20.60
C ARG A 50 -17.51 16.16 20.38
N GLU A 51 -16.42 15.80 21.04
CA GLU A 51 -15.14 16.51 20.92
C GLU A 51 -14.66 16.58 19.47
N ARG A 52 -14.82 15.49 18.72
CA ARG A 52 -14.47 15.43 17.28
C ARG A 52 -15.36 16.30 16.41
N ILE A 53 -16.66 16.27 16.65
CA ILE A 53 -17.64 17.10 15.93
C ILE A 53 -17.43 18.58 16.24
N GLU A 54 -17.17 18.96 17.49
CA GLU A 54 -16.84 20.33 17.87
C GLU A 54 -15.61 20.85 17.11
N GLY A 55 -14.56 20.04 17.02
CA GLY A 55 -13.37 20.38 16.22
C GLY A 55 -13.66 20.57 14.73
N LEU A 56 -14.54 19.76 14.16
CA LEU A 56 -14.95 19.91 12.76
C LEU A 56 -15.79 21.20 12.57
N LEU A 57 -16.78 21.44 13.42
CA LEU A 57 -17.70 22.58 13.29
C LEU A 57 -17.01 23.91 13.57
N ALA A 58 -15.92 23.93 14.37
CA ALA A 58 -15.09 25.13 14.56
C ALA A 58 -14.50 25.67 13.27
N LEU A 59 -14.37 24.84 12.24
CA LEU A 59 -13.89 25.22 10.91
C LEU A 59 -15.00 25.79 10.01
N SER A 60 -16.24 25.86 10.49
CA SER A 60 -17.43 26.31 9.75
C SER A 60 -17.58 25.61 8.37
N PRO A 61 -17.61 24.27 8.32
CA PRO A 61 -17.64 23.53 7.08
C PRO A 61 -18.98 23.73 6.34
N GLN A 62 -18.90 23.89 5.02
CA GLN A 62 -20.05 23.77 4.14
C GLN A 62 -20.00 22.42 3.48
N ILE A 63 -20.82 21.48 3.96
CA ILE A 63 -20.84 20.08 3.47
C ILE A 63 -21.98 19.92 2.47
N THR A 64 -21.64 19.51 1.25
CA THR A 64 -22.60 19.27 0.17
C THR A 64 -22.58 17.77 -0.19
N PRO A 65 -23.66 17.03 0.07
CA PRO A 65 -23.80 15.65 -0.41
C PRO A 65 -23.82 15.61 -1.94
N ILE A 66 -23.11 14.64 -2.54
CA ILE A 66 -23.04 14.46 -4.00
C ILE A 66 -23.83 13.21 -4.40
N SER A 67 -23.60 12.08 -3.75
CA SER A 67 -24.33 10.82 -3.99
C SER A 67 -24.30 9.94 -2.73
N SER A 68 -25.31 9.07 -2.63
CA SER A 68 -25.41 8.04 -1.57
C SER A 68 -25.81 6.72 -2.19
N GLU A 69 -25.19 5.64 -1.76
CA GLU A 69 -25.56 4.26 -2.09
C GLU A 69 -25.75 3.50 -0.78
N THR A 70 -26.86 2.76 -0.67
CA THR A 70 -27.21 2.06 0.55
C THR A 70 -27.48 0.58 0.28
N VAL A 71 -26.85 -0.28 1.07
CA VAL A 71 -27.13 -1.71 1.12
C VAL A 71 -27.81 -2.04 2.44
N LEU A 72 -29.02 -2.58 2.38
CA LEU A 72 -29.83 -2.95 3.54
C LEU A 72 -29.70 -4.44 3.88
N ALA A 73 -29.51 -4.73 5.16
CA ALA A 73 -29.52 -6.09 5.72
C ALA A 73 -30.36 -6.12 7.01
N GLY A 74 -31.67 -6.25 6.87
CA GLY A 74 -32.63 -6.19 7.99
C GLY A 74 -32.65 -4.80 8.63
N ASP A 75 -32.27 -4.71 9.90
CA ASP A 75 -32.21 -3.46 10.66
C ASP A 75 -30.84 -2.76 10.59
N VAL A 76 -29.95 -3.20 9.70
CA VAL A 76 -28.63 -2.60 9.49
C VAL A 76 -28.51 -2.10 8.05
N ALA A 77 -27.95 -0.93 7.89
CA ALA A 77 -27.61 -0.32 6.60
C ALA A 77 -26.12 -0.06 6.52
N LEU A 78 -25.50 -0.43 5.39
CA LEU A 78 -24.20 0.06 4.98
C LEU A 78 -24.44 1.18 3.97
N ILE A 79 -23.89 2.36 4.28
CA ILE A 79 -24.09 3.57 3.49
C ILE A 79 -22.73 4.02 2.97
N SER A 80 -22.64 4.26 1.67
CA SER A 80 -21.45 4.83 1.03
C SER A 80 -21.83 6.17 0.43
N ASN A 81 -21.21 7.25 0.89
CA ASN A 81 -21.51 8.60 0.42
C ASN A 81 -20.32 9.22 -0.31
N ARG A 82 -20.66 10.12 -1.25
CA ARG A 82 -19.72 11.12 -1.78
C ARG A 82 -20.19 12.50 -1.33
N TRP A 83 -19.25 13.33 -0.91
CA TRP A 83 -19.52 14.66 -0.42
C TRP A 83 -18.44 15.63 -0.84
N ARG A 84 -18.80 16.92 -0.84
CA ARG A 84 -17.86 18.03 -0.98
C ARG A 84 -17.94 18.89 0.27
N THR A 85 -16.78 19.22 0.82
CA THR A 85 -16.68 20.18 1.91
C THR A 85 -15.88 21.39 1.46
N SER A 86 -16.35 22.57 1.81
CA SER A 86 -15.63 23.82 1.60
C SER A 86 -15.50 24.60 2.90
N PHE A 87 -14.39 25.35 3.01
CA PHE A 87 -14.03 26.17 4.15
C PHE A 87 -13.64 27.57 3.68
N GLY A 88 -13.91 28.60 4.50
CA GLY A 88 -13.54 29.98 4.21
C GLY A 88 -14.66 30.79 3.55
N SER A 89 -14.44 32.11 3.38
CA SER A 89 -15.36 33.07 2.75
C SER A 89 -14.89 33.44 1.35
N ASP A 90 -15.82 33.81 0.51
CA ASP A 90 -15.87 34.12 -0.93
C ASP A 90 -14.57 34.27 -1.75
N ASP A 91 -13.52 34.92 -1.25
CA ASP A 91 -12.27 35.12 -1.99
C ASP A 91 -11.15 34.12 -1.65
N ARG A 92 -11.34 33.22 -0.67
CA ARG A 92 -10.36 32.23 -0.23
C ARG A 92 -11.02 30.91 0.17
N GLN A 93 -11.95 30.44 -0.62
CA GLN A 93 -12.63 29.18 -0.37
C GLN A 93 -11.73 28.00 -0.81
N THR A 94 -11.39 27.12 0.13
CA THR A 94 -10.76 25.84 -0.15
C THR A 94 -11.84 24.75 -0.12
N SER A 95 -11.92 23.92 -1.14
CA SER A 95 -12.87 22.81 -1.18
C SER A 95 -12.17 21.51 -1.53
N PHE A 96 -12.65 20.41 -0.97
CA PHE A 96 -12.24 19.07 -1.33
C PHE A 96 -13.43 18.13 -1.34
N GLU A 97 -13.34 17.08 -2.13
CA GLU A 97 -14.32 15.99 -2.15
C GLU A 97 -13.79 14.80 -1.39
N GLY A 98 -14.69 14.06 -0.75
CA GLY A 98 -14.39 12.87 -0.01
C GLY A 98 -15.46 11.81 -0.18
N ARG A 99 -15.13 10.63 0.29
CA ARG A 99 -16.07 9.51 0.47
C ARG A 99 -16.15 9.18 1.94
N SER A 100 -17.32 8.74 2.33
CA SER A 100 -17.55 8.19 3.65
C SER A 100 -18.19 6.81 3.55
N THR A 101 -18.00 6.01 4.57
CA THR A 101 -18.66 4.71 4.70
C THR A 101 -19.17 4.59 6.11
N GLU A 102 -20.48 4.50 6.25
CA GLU A 102 -21.17 4.44 7.52
C GLU A 102 -21.94 3.15 7.68
N VAL A 103 -22.06 2.70 8.91
CA VAL A 103 -23.02 1.67 9.31
C VAL A 103 -24.08 2.32 10.16
N ALA A 104 -25.33 2.16 9.75
CA ALA A 104 -26.48 2.65 10.50
C ALA A 104 -27.38 1.49 10.94
N ARG A 105 -28.12 1.71 12.04
CA ARG A 105 -29.08 0.76 12.56
C ARG A 105 -30.45 1.39 12.73
N ARG A 106 -31.48 0.62 12.42
CA ARG A 106 -32.86 1.01 12.66
C ARG A 106 -33.17 0.88 14.14
N GLN A 107 -33.69 1.95 14.74
CA GLN A 107 -34.10 2.03 16.11
C GLN A 107 -35.52 1.47 16.28
N THR A 108 -35.93 1.21 17.54
CA THR A 108 -37.27 0.72 17.87
C THR A 108 -38.40 1.69 17.52
N ASP A 109 -38.08 3.00 17.42
CA ASP A 109 -39.01 4.06 16.98
C ASP A 109 -39.09 4.19 15.45
N GLY A 110 -38.36 3.33 14.71
CA GLY A 110 -38.28 3.33 13.25
C GLY A 110 -37.27 4.32 12.67
N SER A 111 -36.62 5.13 13.49
CA SER A 111 -35.53 6.02 13.02
C SER A 111 -34.24 5.25 12.78
N TRP A 112 -33.34 5.84 11.96
CA TRP A 112 -32.01 5.30 11.70
C TRP A 112 -30.96 6.15 12.42
N ARG A 113 -29.93 5.49 12.99
CA ARG A 113 -28.80 6.15 13.62
C ARG A 113 -27.48 5.50 13.21
N TYR A 114 -26.42 6.29 13.18
CA TYR A 114 -25.07 5.80 12.97
C TYR A 114 -24.60 4.91 14.13
N VAL A 115 -24.03 3.76 13.78
CA VAL A 115 -23.31 2.84 14.69
C VAL A 115 -21.80 3.02 14.47
N ILE A 116 -21.39 3.16 13.22
CA ILE A 116 -20.02 3.47 12.81
C ILE A 116 -20.11 4.57 11.75
N ASP A 117 -19.37 5.64 11.98
CA ASP A 117 -19.22 6.73 11.01
C ASP A 117 -17.75 6.88 10.65
N ASN A 118 -17.42 6.67 9.38
CA ASN A 118 -16.09 6.88 8.82
C ASN A 118 -16.17 7.91 7.69
N PRO A 119 -16.11 9.21 8.03
CA PRO A 119 -16.25 10.31 7.07
C PRO A 119 -15.07 10.44 6.11
N SER A 120 -14.00 9.71 6.35
CA SER A 120 -12.79 9.72 5.53
C SER A 120 -12.41 8.31 5.12
N SER A 121 -13.41 7.47 4.72
CA SER A 121 -13.08 6.20 4.10
C SER A 121 -12.26 6.49 2.83
N ALA A 122 -10.98 6.14 2.88
CA ALA A 122 -10.07 6.37 1.79
C ALA A 122 -10.68 5.86 0.49
N ASP A 123 -10.85 6.75 -0.45
CA ASP A 123 -10.78 6.62 -1.89
C ASP A 123 -11.69 7.64 -2.56
N ALA A 124 -11.27 8.91 -2.55
CA ALA A 124 -11.70 9.82 -3.58
C ALA A 124 -11.07 9.32 -4.88
N LEU A 125 -11.84 8.63 -5.73
CA LEU A 125 -11.44 8.52 -7.12
C LEU A 125 -11.52 9.93 -7.69
N PRO A 126 -10.41 10.51 -8.17
CA PRO A 126 -10.47 11.81 -8.82
C PRO A 126 -11.39 11.70 -10.04
N ASP A 127 -12.25 12.72 -10.26
CA ASP A 127 -12.94 12.89 -11.54
C ASP A 127 -11.92 12.81 -12.67
N SER A 128 -12.29 12.20 -13.80
CA SER A 128 -11.39 11.97 -14.95
C SER A 128 -10.65 13.21 -15.45
N LYS A 129 -11.12 14.42 -15.12
CA LYS A 129 -10.43 15.69 -15.40
C LYS A 129 -9.38 16.07 -14.36
N ILE A 130 -9.54 15.65 -13.10
CA ILE A 130 -8.53 15.81 -12.04
C ILE A 130 -7.46 14.72 -12.21
N ALA A 131 -7.84 13.51 -12.66
CA ALA A 131 -6.88 12.46 -13.00
C ALA A 131 -5.89 12.89 -14.09
N ALA A 132 -6.33 13.64 -15.10
CA ALA A 132 -5.44 14.13 -16.15
C ALA A 132 -4.44 15.23 -15.69
N GLN A 133 -4.77 16.00 -14.64
CA GLN A 133 -3.85 16.96 -14.02
C GLN A 133 -3.06 16.37 -12.85
N ALA A 134 -3.59 15.31 -12.21
CA ALA A 134 -2.92 14.61 -11.10
C ALA A 134 -1.87 13.58 -11.55
N THR A 135 -1.75 13.30 -12.86
CA THR A 135 -0.79 12.33 -13.42
C THR A 135 0.53 12.97 -13.87
N ALA A 136 0.72 14.28 -13.71
CA ALA A 136 2.04 14.87 -13.93
C ALA A 136 2.92 14.60 -12.70
N PHE A 137 3.86 13.68 -12.84
CA PHE A 137 4.93 13.47 -11.90
C PHE A 137 6.14 14.31 -12.34
N GLU A 138 6.75 15.03 -11.42
CA GLU A 138 7.94 15.85 -11.69
C GLU A 138 9.23 15.16 -11.25
N GLN A 139 9.18 14.45 -10.12
CA GLN A 139 10.33 13.78 -9.51
C GLN A 139 10.24 12.25 -9.64
N LEU A 140 9.25 11.75 -10.36
CA LEU A 140 9.01 10.33 -10.60
C LEU A 140 8.57 10.15 -12.05
N LEU A 141 9.00 9.05 -12.69
CA LEU A 141 8.45 8.61 -13.97
C LEU A 141 7.55 7.41 -13.72
N PHE A 142 6.34 7.44 -14.26
CA PHE A 142 5.39 6.35 -14.20
C PHE A 142 5.09 5.87 -15.61
N GLU A 143 5.36 4.60 -15.87
CA GLU A 143 5.16 3.97 -17.17
C GLU A 143 4.27 2.74 -16.98
N GLU A 144 3.24 2.59 -17.81
CA GLU A 144 2.38 1.40 -17.84
C GLU A 144 2.50 0.74 -19.21
N ASP A 145 2.90 -0.52 -19.20
CA ASP A 145 2.99 -1.37 -20.39
C ASP A 145 2.17 -2.64 -20.16
N GLY A 146 0.88 -2.57 -20.50
CA GLY A 146 -0.07 -3.64 -20.28
C GLY A 146 -0.13 -4.08 -18.81
N PRO A 147 0.26 -5.32 -18.46
CA PRO A 147 0.18 -5.81 -17.09
C PRO A 147 1.36 -5.36 -16.20
N VAL A 148 2.26 -4.53 -16.67
CA VAL A 148 3.47 -4.11 -15.96
C VAL A 148 3.49 -2.61 -15.78
N ALA A 149 3.59 -2.15 -14.53
CA ALA A 149 3.91 -0.77 -14.21
C ALA A 149 5.39 -0.63 -13.84
N ARG A 150 5.99 0.48 -14.23
CA ARG A 150 7.36 0.86 -13.84
C ARG A 150 7.33 2.23 -13.18
N ILE A 151 7.86 2.29 -11.96
CA ILE A 151 8.12 3.54 -11.24
C ILE A 151 9.62 3.78 -11.25
N THR A 152 10.03 4.93 -11.79
CA THR A 152 11.43 5.35 -11.75
C THR A 152 11.54 6.59 -10.88
N LEU A 153 12.23 6.48 -9.74
CA LEU A 153 12.58 7.65 -8.91
C LEU A 153 13.51 8.53 -9.73
N ASN A 154 13.16 9.79 -9.96
CA ASN A 154 13.79 10.62 -10.99
C ASN A 154 14.33 11.94 -10.44
N ARG A 155 15.27 11.82 -9.50
CA ARG A 155 16.11 12.92 -8.99
C ARG A 155 17.59 12.50 -9.01
N PRO A 156 18.17 12.11 -10.16
CA PRO A 156 19.52 11.54 -10.22
C PRO A 156 20.57 12.51 -9.70
N GLU A 157 20.39 13.81 -9.85
CA GLU A 157 21.29 14.88 -9.32
C GLU A 157 21.32 14.95 -7.78
N ARG A 158 20.34 14.32 -7.13
CA ARG A 158 20.21 14.16 -5.66
C ARG A 158 20.27 12.67 -5.25
N HIS A 159 20.84 11.82 -6.07
CA HIS A 159 20.90 10.38 -5.83
C HIS A 159 19.52 9.77 -5.51
N ASN A 160 18.46 10.28 -6.13
CA ASN A 160 17.08 9.89 -5.92
C ASN A 160 16.64 9.97 -4.45
N ALA A 161 17.18 10.95 -3.70
CA ALA A 161 16.76 11.21 -2.33
C ALA A 161 15.27 11.54 -2.27
N LEU A 162 14.60 11.01 -1.26
CA LEU A 162 13.17 11.12 -1.02
C LEU A 162 12.84 12.48 -0.44
N SER A 163 12.58 13.46 -1.30
CA SER A 163 11.97 14.73 -0.92
C SER A 163 10.52 14.52 -0.50
N MET A 164 9.92 15.51 0.12
CA MET A 164 8.48 15.49 0.42
C MET A 164 7.66 15.30 -0.86
N GLN A 165 8.00 16.01 -1.93
CA GLN A 165 7.33 15.91 -3.23
C GLN A 165 7.48 14.49 -3.83
N LEU A 166 8.70 13.94 -3.90
CA LEU A 166 8.92 12.59 -4.42
C LEU A 166 8.14 11.54 -3.61
N SER A 167 8.08 11.70 -2.28
CA SER A 167 7.34 10.80 -1.39
C SER A 167 5.82 10.86 -1.65
N GLU A 168 5.27 12.07 -1.85
CA GLU A 168 3.87 12.27 -2.22
C GLU A 168 3.56 11.71 -3.62
N GLU A 169 4.47 11.92 -4.58
CA GLU A 169 4.35 11.37 -5.93
C GLU A 169 4.41 9.85 -5.92
N LEU A 170 5.33 9.26 -5.14
CA LEU A 170 5.42 7.81 -4.99
C LEU A 170 4.14 7.22 -4.39
N MET A 171 3.58 7.84 -3.35
CA MET A 171 2.30 7.41 -2.78
C MET A 171 1.18 7.42 -3.82
N ARG A 172 1.04 8.51 -4.59
CA ARG A 172 0.04 8.60 -5.68
C ARG A 172 0.26 7.53 -6.75
N ALA A 173 1.52 7.26 -7.13
CA ALA A 173 1.84 6.22 -8.09
C ALA A 173 1.47 4.81 -7.58
N LEU A 174 1.70 4.53 -6.30
CA LEU A 174 1.30 3.28 -5.65
C LEU A 174 -0.23 3.13 -5.62
N GLU A 175 -0.97 4.21 -5.40
CA GLU A 175 -2.44 4.21 -5.45
C GLU A 175 -2.95 3.91 -6.88
N LEU A 176 -2.36 4.49 -7.92
CA LEU A 176 -2.68 4.14 -9.31
C LEU A 176 -2.46 2.65 -9.60
N VAL A 177 -1.34 2.10 -9.12
CA VAL A 177 -1.04 0.66 -9.27
C VAL A 177 -2.05 -0.18 -8.50
N ARG A 178 -2.38 0.18 -7.26
CA ARG A 178 -3.35 -0.52 -6.42
C ARG A 178 -4.72 -0.60 -7.10
N ASP A 179 -5.20 0.52 -7.63
CA ASP A 179 -6.55 0.65 -8.18
C ASP A 179 -6.68 0.09 -9.60
N SER A 180 -5.56 -0.13 -10.29
CA SER A 180 -5.54 -0.72 -11.63
C SER A 180 -5.99 -2.18 -11.62
N GLN A 181 -6.91 -2.51 -12.53
CA GLN A 181 -7.33 -3.89 -12.80
C GLN A 181 -6.42 -4.59 -13.81
N THR A 182 -5.63 -3.84 -14.56
CA THR A 182 -4.74 -4.32 -15.62
C THR A 182 -3.38 -4.72 -15.07
N ILE A 183 -2.78 -3.88 -14.23
CA ILE A 183 -1.45 -4.08 -13.66
C ILE A 183 -1.43 -5.34 -12.79
N LYS A 184 -0.40 -6.16 -12.99
CA LYS A 184 -0.12 -7.40 -12.23
C LYS A 184 1.24 -7.34 -11.54
N ILE A 185 2.17 -6.58 -12.12
CA ILE A 185 3.55 -6.47 -11.64
C ILE A 185 3.93 -4.99 -11.58
N LEU A 186 4.56 -4.59 -10.49
CA LEU A 186 5.18 -3.28 -10.31
C LEU A 186 6.70 -3.46 -10.23
N VAL A 187 7.45 -2.70 -11.04
CA VAL A 187 8.91 -2.59 -10.95
C VAL A 187 9.26 -1.20 -10.46
N ILE A 188 10.06 -1.09 -9.41
CA ILE A 188 10.60 0.17 -8.89
C ILE A 188 12.10 0.23 -9.15
N ARG A 189 12.58 1.35 -9.69
CA ARG A 189 14.00 1.62 -9.97
C ARG A 189 14.35 3.08 -9.72
N GLY A 190 15.63 3.39 -9.69
CA GLY A 190 16.13 4.76 -9.70
C GLY A 190 16.62 5.18 -11.08
N ALA A 191 16.49 6.45 -11.42
CA ALA A 191 17.15 7.05 -12.58
C ALA A 191 18.65 7.23 -12.34
N GLY A 192 19.46 7.13 -13.38
CA GLY A 192 20.91 7.25 -13.28
C GLY A 192 21.54 6.03 -12.61
N GLU A 193 22.57 6.26 -11.80
CA GLU A 193 23.42 5.23 -11.20
C GLU A 193 23.15 4.99 -9.71
N THR A 194 21.97 5.33 -9.22
CA THR A 194 21.58 5.17 -7.81
C THR A 194 20.11 4.78 -7.75
N PHE A 195 19.80 3.76 -6.96
CA PHE A 195 18.40 3.42 -6.68
C PHE A 195 17.75 4.53 -5.84
N CYS A 196 18.22 4.72 -4.59
CA CYS A 196 17.74 5.77 -3.69
C CYS A 196 18.67 5.91 -2.48
N SER A 197 19.08 7.12 -2.17
CA SER A 197 19.97 7.44 -1.04
C SER A 197 19.28 7.68 0.30
N GLY A 198 17.93 7.47 0.37
CA GLY A 198 17.14 7.70 1.58
C GLY A 198 16.47 9.08 1.58
N ASP A 199 16.01 9.50 2.76
CA ASP A 199 15.32 10.77 2.91
C ASP A 199 16.24 11.97 2.58
N ASP A 200 15.65 13.01 1.96
CA ASP A 200 16.40 14.24 1.64
C ASP A 200 16.72 15.00 2.94
N ILE A 201 17.95 14.83 3.42
CA ILE A 201 18.42 15.41 4.68
C ILE A 201 18.38 16.95 4.66
N THR A 202 18.37 17.58 3.49
CA THR A 202 18.27 19.05 3.38
C THR A 202 16.87 19.56 3.73
N GLU A 203 15.85 18.71 3.63
CA GLU A 203 14.47 19.02 4.03
C GLU A 203 14.18 18.71 5.50
N MET A 204 14.98 17.86 6.15
CA MET A 204 14.74 17.45 7.55
C MET A 204 14.75 18.63 8.53
N GLY A 205 15.54 19.66 8.27
CA GLY A 205 15.58 20.88 9.09
C GLY A 205 14.22 21.63 9.14
N TYR A 206 13.32 21.35 8.21
CA TYR A 206 11.98 21.97 8.11
C TYR A 206 10.85 21.06 8.60
N TRP A 207 11.16 19.91 9.19
CA TRP A 207 10.14 18.95 9.61
C TRP A 207 9.35 19.38 10.85
N GLY A 208 9.75 20.47 11.51
CA GLY A 208 9.03 21.05 12.62
C GLY A 208 9.31 20.38 13.96
N ASN A 209 8.32 20.34 14.83
CA ASN A 209 8.44 19.77 16.17
C ASN A 209 8.27 18.24 16.18
N ALA A 210 8.54 17.60 17.34
CA ALA A 210 8.48 16.14 17.48
C ALA A 210 7.13 15.51 17.01
N ASN A 211 6.00 16.17 17.28
CA ASN A 211 4.69 15.65 16.87
C ASN A 211 4.50 15.71 15.34
N GLU A 212 5.03 16.73 14.70
CA GLU A 212 5.01 16.85 13.23
C GLU A 212 5.92 15.80 12.60
N ILE A 213 7.10 15.58 13.18
CA ILE A 213 8.01 14.51 12.75
C ILE A 213 7.33 13.15 12.85
N VAL A 214 6.69 12.84 13.98
CA VAL A 214 5.94 11.57 14.15
C VAL A 214 4.85 11.42 13.09
N ARG A 215 4.10 12.47 12.78
CA ARG A 215 3.07 12.41 11.72
C ARG A 215 3.66 12.13 10.33
N ARG A 216 4.81 12.74 9.99
CA ARG A 216 5.51 12.50 8.72
C ARG A 216 6.01 11.06 8.64
N VAL A 217 6.69 10.59 9.68
CA VAL A 217 7.17 9.21 9.77
C VAL A 217 6.01 8.21 9.64
N ARG A 218 4.86 8.49 10.25
CA ARG A 218 3.64 7.69 10.04
C ARG A 218 3.15 7.72 8.58
N GLY A 219 3.32 8.84 7.89
CA GLY A 219 3.06 8.93 6.44
C GLY A 219 3.95 7.99 5.64
N TYR A 220 5.23 8.00 5.91
CA TYR A 220 6.21 7.11 5.27
C TYR A 220 5.94 5.63 5.58
N GLN A 221 5.59 5.30 6.83
CA GLN A 221 5.18 3.94 7.20
C GLN A 221 3.97 3.49 6.38
N ARG A 222 2.93 4.33 6.26
CA ARG A 222 1.76 4.01 5.43
C ARG A 222 2.13 3.76 3.97
N MET A 223 3.06 4.53 3.41
CA MET A 223 3.52 4.33 2.03
C MET A 223 4.24 2.98 1.86
N ALA A 224 5.15 2.64 2.79
CA ALA A 224 5.83 1.36 2.79
C ALA A 224 4.85 0.19 3.02
N ASP A 225 3.83 0.38 3.86
CA ASP A 225 2.77 -0.61 4.08
C ASP A 225 1.88 -0.74 2.83
N THR A 226 1.53 0.38 2.16
CA THR A 226 0.80 0.36 0.89
C THR A 226 1.55 -0.43 -0.17
N LEU A 227 2.87 -0.23 -0.30
CA LEU A 227 3.71 -0.98 -1.23
C LEU A 227 3.72 -2.48 -0.90
N ALA A 228 3.92 -2.83 0.37
CA ALA A 228 3.96 -4.22 0.81
C ALA A 228 2.60 -4.93 0.64
N ASP A 229 1.50 -4.23 0.93
CA ASP A 229 0.13 -4.77 0.88
C ASP A 229 -0.50 -4.74 -0.52
N LEU A 230 0.21 -4.26 -1.57
CA LEU A 230 -0.30 -4.33 -2.94
C LEU A 230 -0.66 -5.77 -3.31
N ASP A 231 -1.84 -5.96 -3.90
CA ASP A 231 -2.25 -7.25 -4.48
C ASP A 231 -1.55 -7.57 -5.82
N LYS A 232 -0.47 -6.85 -6.12
CA LYS A 232 0.43 -6.99 -7.27
C LYS A 232 1.77 -7.51 -6.78
N ILE A 233 2.52 -8.16 -7.67
CA ILE A 233 3.89 -8.55 -7.36
C ILE A 233 4.81 -7.35 -7.56
N THR A 234 5.64 -7.07 -6.57
CA THR A 234 6.53 -5.90 -6.54
C THR A 234 7.99 -6.29 -6.65
N ILE A 235 8.74 -5.59 -7.49
CA ILE A 235 10.16 -5.87 -7.77
C ILE A 235 10.95 -4.58 -7.61
N ALA A 236 11.96 -4.58 -6.73
CA ALA A 236 12.96 -3.53 -6.68
C ALA A 236 14.15 -3.89 -7.58
N ALA A 237 14.43 -3.06 -8.57
CA ALA A 237 15.60 -3.16 -9.45
C ALA A 237 16.68 -2.19 -8.96
N VAL A 238 17.65 -2.71 -8.18
CA VAL A 238 18.60 -1.90 -7.43
C VAL A 238 19.91 -1.78 -8.20
N ASP A 239 20.22 -0.55 -8.60
CA ASP A 239 21.54 -0.19 -9.10
C ASP A 239 22.17 0.89 -8.22
N GLY A 240 23.46 0.80 -7.96
CA GLY A 240 24.17 1.76 -7.09
C GLY A 240 23.67 1.73 -5.65
N TYR A 241 23.29 2.87 -5.11
CA TYR A 241 22.98 2.98 -3.67
C TYR A 241 21.50 2.73 -3.37
N ALA A 242 21.25 1.89 -2.36
CA ALA A 242 19.97 1.72 -1.67
C ALA A 242 20.21 1.91 -0.16
N VAL A 243 20.01 3.12 0.36
CA VAL A 243 20.45 3.53 1.69
C VAL A 243 19.29 4.14 2.48
N GLY A 244 19.20 3.90 3.77
CA GLY A 244 18.14 4.42 4.63
C GLY A 244 16.75 4.12 4.08
N GLY A 245 15.93 5.15 3.88
CA GLY A 245 14.59 5.02 3.28
C GLY A 245 14.60 4.29 1.92
N GLY A 246 15.68 4.41 1.13
CA GLY A 246 15.84 3.66 -0.11
C GLY A 246 15.94 2.15 0.11
N LEU A 247 16.70 1.73 1.13
CA LEU A 247 16.73 0.32 1.54
C LEU A 247 15.39 -0.13 2.12
N GLU A 248 14.70 0.74 2.87
CA GLU A 248 13.40 0.46 3.44
C GLU A 248 12.33 0.18 2.36
N ILE A 249 12.38 0.89 1.23
CA ILE A 249 11.54 0.60 0.05
C ILE A 249 11.84 -0.81 -0.48
N THR A 250 13.11 -1.20 -0.58
CA THR A 250 13.44 -2.56 -1.09
C THR A 250 12.88 -3.64 -0.18
N MET A 251 12.91 -3.45 1.14
CA MET A 251 12.35 -4.41 2.11
C MET A 251 10.82 -4.48 2.12
N ALA A 252 10.15 -3.55 1.46
CA ALA A 252 8.70 -3.58 1.26
C ALA A 252 8.30 -4.22 -0.08
N CYS A 253 9.26 -4.56 -0.95
CA CYS A 253 9.02 -5.27 -2.20
C CYS A 253 9.09 -6.79 -2.02
N ASP A 254 8.39 -7.53 -2.90
CA ASP A 254 8.41 -9.01 -2.91
C ASP A 254 9.73 -9.58 -3.43
N PHE A 255 10.33 -8.89 -4.40
CA PHE A 255 11.62 -9.27 -4.99
C PHE A 255 12.57 -8.09 -5.04
N VAL A 256 13.84 -8.38 -4.81
CA VAL A 256 14.93 -7.42 -4.97
C VAL A 256 16.03 -8.06 -5.83
N ILE A 257 16.30 -7.47 -6.98
CA ILE A 257 17.43 -7.84 -7.84
C ILE A 257 18.35 -6.65 -7.93
N SER A 258 19.63 -6.87 -7.71
CA SER A 258 20.62 -5.81 -7.69
C SER A 258 21.80 -6.06 -8.61
N THR A 259 22.45 -4.98 -9.03
CA THR A 259 23.76 -5.06 -9.65
C THR A 259 24.86 -5.45 -8.65
N ALA A 260 25.98 -5.98 -9.14
CA ALA A 260 27.12 -6.32 -8.32
C ALA A 260 27.77 -5.09 -7.67
N ARG A 261 27.72 -3.92 -8.32
CA ARG A 261 28.25 -2.65 -7.79
C ARG A 261 27.38 -2.04 -6.72
N ALA A 262 26.15 -2.51 -6.53
CA ALA A 262 25.21 -1.90 -5.58
C ALA A 262 25.73 -1.96 -4.14
N LYS A 263 25.41 -0.89 -3.39
CA LYS A 263 25.73 -0.72 -1.97
C LYS A 263 24.46 -0.42 -1.20
N TRP A 264 24.40 -0.90 0.04
CA TRP A 264 23.26 -0.69 0.90
C TRP A 264 23.66 -0.49 2.35
N GLY A 265 22.81 0.14 3.14
CA GLY A 265 23.08 0.35 4.57
C GLY A 265 21.99 1.19 5.24
N MET A 266 22.10 1.31 6.58
CA MET A 266 21.21 2.09 7.44
C MET A 266 22.06 3.07 8.26
N PRO A 267 22.49 4.21 7.68
CA PRO A 267 23.41 5.14 8.32
C PRO A 267 22.70 6.20 9.19
N GLU A 268 21.43 6.04 9.49
CA GLU A 268 20.63 7.01 10.25
C GLU A 268 21.25 7.38 11.59
N VAL A 269 21.95 6.44 12.21
CA VAL A 269 22.65 6.66 13.48
C VAL A 269 23.73 7.74 13.38
N ASP A 270 24.37 7.89 12.22
CA ASP A 270 25.42 8.89 11.98
C ASP A 270 24.88 10.33 11.95
N VAL A 271 23.59 10.48 11.64
CA VAL A 271 22.90 11.77 11.67
C VAL A 271 22.00 11.93 12.90
N GLY A 272 22.10 11.00 13.87
CA GLY A 272 21.41 11.08 15.16
C GLY A 272 19.92 10.76 15.13
N ILE A 273 19.47 10.03 14.11
CA ILE A 273 18.07 9.58 13.98
C ILE A 273 17.98 8.05 13.90
N THR A 274 16.79 7.55 13.79
CA THR A 274 16.52 6.11 13.58
C THR A 274 15.72 5.93 12.28
N PRO A 275 15.80 4.76 11.63
CA PRO A 275 14.96 4.42 10.48
C PRO A 275 13.48 4.65 10.77
N GLY A 276 12.75 5.19 9.81
CA GLY A 276 11.39 5.65 10.01
C GLY A 276 10.31 4.97 9.16
N TRP A 277 10.68 4.31 8.08
CA TRP A 277 9.71 3.71 7.12
C TRP A 277 9.32 2.26 7.47
N GLY A 278 9.70 1.79 8.64
CA GLY A 278 9.50 0.42 9.10
C GLY A 278 10.71 -0.50 8.90
N GLY A 279 11.87 0.07 8.55
CA GLY A 279 13.08 -0.67 8.21
C GLY A 279 13.61 -1.54 9.32
N THR A 280 13.74 -1.01 10.54
CA THR A 280 14.18 -1.83 11.68
C THR A 280 13.24 -3.01 11.95
N THR A 281 11.94 -2.78 11.75
CA THR A 281 10.89 -3.79 11.97
C THR A 281 10.95 -4.88 10.89
N ARG A 282 10.97 -4.51 9.60
CA ARG A 282 11.07 -5.45 8.47
C ARG A 282 12.42 -6.17 8.46
N MET A 283 13.52 -5.44 8.64
CA MET A 283 14.86 -6.04 8.69
C MET A 283 14.97 -7.09 9.81
N THR A 284 14.43 -6.82 10.99
CA THR A 284 14.46 -7.77 12.11
C THR A 284 13.73 -9.06 11.77
N ARG A 285 12.65 -9.00 11.00
CA ARG A 285 11.91 -10.17 10.54
C ARG A 285 12.65 -10.93 9.45
N LEU A 286 13.33 -10.22 8.57
CA LEU A 286 14.10 -10.82 7.46
C LEU A 286 15.39 -11.50 7.93
N ILE A 287 16.19 -10.84 8.78
CA ILE A 287 17.56 -11.28 9.11
C ILE A 287 17.84 -11.42 10.61
N GLY A 288 16.82 -11.25 11.44
CA GLY A 288 16.91 -11.44 12.89
C GLY A 288 17.56 -10.27 13.63
N ARG A 289 17.30 -10.22 14.95
CA ARG A 289 17.65 -9.07 15.81
C ARG A 289 19.12 -8.72 15.89
N ARG A 290 20.02 -9.74 15.87
CA ARG A 290 21.45 -9.49 16.03
C ARG A 290 22.04 -8.79 14.83
N MET A 291 21.72 -9.27 13.63
CA MET A 291 22.19 -8.69 12.38
C MET A 291 21.58 -7.29 12.15
N THR A 292 20.30 -7.10 12.46
CA THR A 292 19.66 -5.78 12.40
C THR A 292 20.37 -4.77 13.31
N LYS A 293 20.74 -5.16 14.54
CA LYS A 293 21.49 -4.29 15.45
C LYS A 293 22.88 -3.93 14.91
N GLU A 294 23.61 -4.94 14.39
CA GLU A 294 24.93 -4.72 13.81
C GLU A 294 24.86 -3.67 12.69
N ILE A 295 23.95 -3.86 11.73
CA ILE A 295 23.79 -2.95 10.59
C ILE A 295 23.40 -1.55 11.04
N ASN A 296 22.37 -1.42 11.89
CA ASN A 296 21.85 -0.12 12.29
C ASN A 296 22.75 0.62 13.31
N PHE A 297 23.50 -0.11 14.16
CA PHE A 297 24.37 0.52 15.15
C PHE A 297 25.70 0.98 14.55
N LEU A 298 26.15 0.28 13.51
CA LEU A 298 27.42 0.62 12.86
C LEU A 298 27.23 1.60 11.69
N GLY A 299 26.04 1.73 11.12
CA GLY A 299 25.73 2.64 10.02
C GLY A 299 26.52 2.37 8.71
N ALA A 300 27.23 1.25 8.64
CA ALA A 300 28.15 0.96 7.54
C ALA A 300 27.40 0.60 6.23
N LEU A 301 28.09 0.90 5.11
CA LEU A 301 27.65 0.43 3.81
C LEU A 301 28.19 -0.98 3.52
N HIS A 302 27.33 -1.82 2.97
CA HIS A 302 27.61 -3.21 2.64
C HIS A 302 27.53 -3.47 1.14
N SER A 303 28.13 -4.56 0.67
CA SER A 303 28.05 -5.01 -0.72
C SER A 303 26.71 -5.68 -1.02
N SER A 304 26.31 -5.69 -2.29
CA SER A 304 25.16 -6.42 -2.79
C SER A 304 25.20 -7.91 -2.47
N SER A 305 26.37 -8.55 -2.59
CA SER A 305 26.56 -9.96 -2.21
C SER A 305 26.22 -10.20 -0.75
N ARG A 306 26.59 -9.28 0.15
CA ARG A 306 26.23 -9.39 1.57
C ARG A 306 24.73 -9.35 1.80
N ALA A 307 23.98 -8.51 1.05
CA ALA A 307 22.52 -8.50 1.12
C ALA A 307 21.90 -9.84 0.70
N ALA A 308 22.42 -10.44 -0.37
CA ALA A 308 21.96 -11.73 -0.85
C ALA A 308 22.29 -12.86 0.14
N GLU A 309 23.51 -12.88 0.72
CA GLU A 309 23.88 -13.85 1.77
C GLU A 309 22.96 -13.78 2.99
N LEU A 310 22.53 -12.58 3.36
CA LEU A 310 21.63 -12.36 4.48
C LEU A 310 20.16 -12.63 4.15
N GLY A 311 19.81 -12.80 2.88
CA GLY A 311 18.43 -12.97 2.43
C GLY A 311 17.63 -11.66 2.37
N LEU A 312 18.30 -10.49 2.43
CA LEU A 312 17.66 -9.19 2.19
C LEU A 312 17.33 -8.97 0.72
N TRP A 313 18.20 -9.44 -0.18
CA TRP A 313 18.01 -9.36 -1.62
C TRP A 313 18.00 -10.77 -2.23
N ASN A 314 17.16 -10.96 -3.23
CA ASN A 314 16.97 -12.28 -3.84
C ASN A 314 18.11 -12.66 -4.77
N ARG A 315 18.69 -11.66 -5.51
CA ARG A 315 19.69 -11.94 -6.52
C ARG A 315 20.62 -10.77 -6.77
N VAL A 316 21.87 -11.09 -7.09
CA VAL A 316 22.90 -10.16 -7.56
C VAL A 316 23.26 -10.55 -8.98
N VAL A 317 23.30 -9.59 -9.90
CA VAL A 317 23.61 -9.80 -11.31
C VAL A 317 24.74 -8.89 -11.77
N CYS A 318 25.32 -9.17 -12.93
CA CYS A 318 26.30 -8.27 -13.56
C CYS A 318 25.66 -6.90 -13.81
N ASP A 319 26.46 -5.84 -13.73
CA ASP A 319 25.98 -4.46 -13.76
C ASP A 319 25.23 -4.09 -15.02
N ASP A 320 25.59 -4.69 -16.16
CA ASP A 320 25.00 -4.49 -17.48
C ASP A 320 23.75 -5.36 -17.72
N ARG A 321 23.43 -6.30 -16.81
CA ARG A 321 22.36 -7.28 -17.03
C ARG A 321 21.09 -7.04 -16.20
N LEU A 322 21.06 -6.02 -15.38
CA LEU A 322 19.93 -5.80 -14.47
C LEU A 322 18.58 -5.73 -15.21
N GLY A 323 18.53 -4.98 -16.32
CA GLY A 323 17.31 -4.85 -17.13
C GLY A 323 16.82 -6.19 -17.69
N GLU A 324 17.71 -6.96 -18.28
CA GLU A 324 17.39 -8.28 -18.86
C GLU A 324 16.87 -9.25 -17.79
N GLU A 325 17.50 -9.27 -16.62
CA GLU A 325 17.11 -10.16 -15.51
C GLU A 325 15.75 -9.76 -14.90
N ILE A 326 15.47 -8.45 -14.80
CA ILE A 326 14.16 -7.95 -14.38
C ILE A 326 13.08 -8.37 -15.40
N ASP A 327 13.31 -8.16 -16.69
CA ASP A 327 12.36 -8.53 -17.74
C ASP A 327 12.14 -10.05 -17.79
N ALA A 328 13.18 -10.85 -17.61
CA ALA A 328 13.07 -12.31 -17.49
C ALA A 328 12.21 -12.73 -16.29
N LEU A 329 12.42 -12.12 -15.10
CA LEU A 329 11.60 -12.38 -13.92
C LEU A 329 10.14 -11.98 -14.16
N VAL A 330 9.89 -10.82 -14.76
CA VAL A 330 8.57 -10.34 -15.13
C VAL A 330 7.85 -11.35 -16.02
N GLN A 331 8.52 -11.87 -17.06
CA GLN A 331 7.93 -12.87 -17.96
C GLN A 331 7.60 -14.18 -17.22
N VAL A 332 8.47 -14.65 -16.34
CA VAL A 332 8.21 -15.81 -15.50
C VAL A 332 6.96 -15.59 -14.62
N LEU A 333 6.87 -14.45 -13.94
CA LEU A 333 5.75 -14.13 -13.07
C LEU A 333 4.43 -13.98 -13.83
N LEU A 334 4.45 -13.33 -15.00
CA LEU A 334 3.28 -13.20 -15.87
C LEU A 334 2.79 -14.56 -16.42
N SER A 335 3.68 -15.53 -16.57
CA SER A 335 3.32 -16.90 -16.99
C SER A 335 2.58 -17.70 -15.90
N LYS A 336 2.58 -17.24 -14.65
CA LYS A 336 1.93 -17.91 -13.53
C LYS A 336 0.46 -17.50 -13.41
N ASN A 337 -0.31 -18.29 -12.66
CA ASN A 337 -1.67 -17.91 -12.31
C ASN A 337 -1.62 -16.70 -11.35
N GLN A 338 -2.10 -15.54 -11.81
CA GLN A 338 -2.00 -14.27 -11.08
C GLN A 338 -2.80 -14.28 -9.77
N GLN A 339 -3.91 -15.01 -9.73
CA GLN A 339 -4.68 -15.15 -8.50
C GLN A 339 -3.95 -15.99 -7.46
N ALA A 340 -3.32 -17.08 -7.89
CA ALA A 340 -2.52 -17.92 -7.00
C ALA A 340 -1.32 -17.14 -6.46
N LEU A 341 -0.65 -16.31 -7.27
CA LEU A 341 0.44 -15.46 -6.80
C LEU A 341 -0.02 -14.48 -5.72
N ARG A 342 -1.16 -13.80 -5.93
CA ARG A 342 -1.74 -12.89 -4.94
C ARG A 342 -2.09 -13.59 -3.63
N GLN A 343 -2.67 -14.79 -3.73
CA GLN A 343 -2.99 -15.60 -2.55
C GLN A 343 -1.71 -16.03 -1.81
N LEU A 344 -0.69 -16.47 -2.54
CA LEU A 344 0.61 -16.84 -1.96
C LEU A 344 1.25 -15.65 -1.23
N LYS A 345 1.27 -14.47 -1.85
CA LYS A 345 1.77 -13.26 -1.20
C LYS A 345 1.01 -13.01 0.11
N LEU A 346 -0.32 -12.97 0.07
CA LEU A 346 -1.16 -12.74 1.25
C LEU A 346 -0.87 -13.71 2.39
N ILE A 347 -0.83 -15.04 2.10
CA ILE A 347 -0.64 -16.04 3.16
C ILE A 347 0.79 -16.04 3.70
N ILE A 348 1.79 -15.74 2.87
CA ILE A 348 3.18 -15.63 3.33
C ILE A 348 3.33 -14.41 4.24
N ASP A 349 2.87 -13.24 3.79
CA ASP A 349 3.03 -11.99 4.52
C ASP A 349 2.23 -12.00 5.83
N LYS A 350 0.92 -12.28 5.76
CA LYS A 350 0.06 -12.29 6.97
C LYS A 350 0.29 -13.52 7.84
N GLY A 351 0.65 -14.67 7.25
CA GLY A 351 1.00 -15.86 8.00
C GLY A 351 2.28 -15.73 8.82
N SER A 352 3.28 -15.00 8.29
CA SER A 352 4.53 -14.75 9.03
C SER A 352 4.35 -13.88 10.28
N GLU A 353 3.23 -13.14 10.37
CA GLU A 353 2.88 -12.27 11.50
C GLU A 353 1.93 -12.97 12.50
N ALA A 354 1.40 -14.13 12.15
CA ALA A 354 0.41 -14.85 12.93
C ALA A 354 1.04 -16.05 13.70
N ASP A 355 0.30 -16.58 14.68
CA ASP A 355 0.65 -17.88 15.25
C ASP A 355 0.44 -19.02 14.23
N LEU A 356 1.10 -20.17 14.45
CA LEU A 356 1.10 -21.28 13.50
C LEU A 356 -0.30 -21.74 13.10
N HIS A 357 -1.24 -21.84 14.04
CA HIS A 357 -2.59 -22.33 13.75
C HIS A 357 -3.38 -21.35 12.90
N THR A 358 -3.27 -20.06 13.21
CA THR A 358 -3.87 -18.98 12.42
C THR A 358 -3.28 -18.96 11.01
N ALA A 359 -1.95 -19.06 10.88
CA ALA A 359 -1.27 -19.12 9.60
C ALA A 359 -1.74 -20.31 8.74
N GLN A 360 -1.81 -21.50 9.33
CA GLN A 360 -2.33 -22.71 8.67
C GLN A 360 -3.80 -22.57 8.28
N GLY A 361 -4.59 -21.83 9.07
CA GLY A 361 -5.98 -21.46 8.71
C GLY A 361 -6.03 -20.63 7.43
N PHE A 362 -5.15 -19.63 7.28
CA PHE A 362 -5.02 -18.84 6.05
C PHE A 362 -4.63 -19.70 4.85
N GLU A 363 -3.66 -20.61 5.03
CA GLU A 363 -3.27 -21.56 3.98
C GLU A 363 -4.45 -22.42 3.52
N ALA A 364 -5.19 -23.01 4.46
CA ALA A 364 -6.32 -23.90 4.14
C ALA A 364 -7.43 -23.15 3.39
N LEU A 365 -7.78 -21.93 3.84
CA LEU A 365 -8.78 -21.09 3.18
C LEU A 365 -8.31 -20.65 1.78
N SER A 366 -7.05 -20.23 1.66
CA SER A 366 -6.46 -19.81 0.40
C SER A 366 -6.37 -20.95 -0.61
N ALA A 367 -5.93 -22.14 -0.19
CA ALA A 367 -5.87 -23.34 -1.03
C ALA A 367 -7.27 -23.74 -1.52
N GLY A 368 -8.25 -23.76 -0.61
CA GLY A 368 -9.64 -24.07 -0.95
C GLY A 368 -10.23 -23.07 -1.95
N TYR A 369 -10.05 -21.77 -1.69
CA TYR A 369 -10.53 -20.70 -2.57
C TYR A 369 -9.85 -20.75 -3.95
N SER A 370 -8.52 -20.82 -3.99
CA SER A 370 -7.77 -20.90 -5.25
C SER A 370 -8.15 -22.12 -6.06
N GLY A 371 -8.31 -23.28 -5.40
CA GLY A 371 -8.74 -24.52 -6.03
C GLY A 371 -10.15 -24.40 -6.63
N ALA A 372 -11.08 -23.81 -5.89
CA ALA A 372 -12.48 -23.63 -6.34
C ALA A 372 -12.57 -22.68 -7.54
N VAL A 373 -11.90 -21.51 -7.46
CA VAL A 373 -11.96 -20.48 -8.51
C VAL A 373 -11.25 -20.92 -9.78
N ASN A 374 -10.11 -21.59 -9.65
CA ASN A 374 -9.33 -22.07 -10.80
C ASN A 374 -9.80 -23.44 -11.32
N GLY A 375 -10.83 -24.03 -10.70
CA GLY A 375 -11.35 -25.35 -11.06
C GLY A 375 -10.37 -26.50 -10.78
N ALA A 376 -9.33 -26.26 -9.98
CA ALA A 376 -8.30 -27.26 -9.69
C ALA A 376 -8.84 -28.47 -8.90
N TRP A 377 -9.88 -28.26 -8.07
CA TRP A 377 -10.50 -29.27 -7.22
C TRP A 377 -11.84 -29.79 -7.77
N ARG A 378 -12.34 -29.33 -8.89
CA ARG A 378 -13.52 -29.89 -9.52
C ARG A 378 -13.18 -31.23 -10.14
N ILE A 379 -13.68 -32.27 -9.55
CA ILE A 379 -13.87 -33.59 -10.11
C ILE A 379 -15.38 -33.75 -10.34
N PRO A 380 -15.87 -34.26 -11.38
CA PRO A 380 -15.47 -34.39 -12.76
C PRO A 380 -16.63 -34.17 -13.72
N ASP A 381 -16.57 -33.20 -14.53
CA ASP A 381 -16.84 -33.52 -15.93
C ASP A 381 -15.53 -33.18 -16.65
N ALA A 382 -14.95 -34.13 -17.31
CA ALA A 382 -13.59 -34.08 -17.84
C ALA A 382 -13.29 -32.91 -18.78
N ASP A 383 -14.34 -32.19 -19.18
CA ASP A 383 -14.24 -31.05 -20.09
C ASP A 383 -14.07 -29.68 -19.39
N GLN A 384 -14.16 -29.59 -18.05
CA GLN A 384 -14.15 -28.30 -17.34
C GLN A 384 -13.05 -28.11 -16.28
N ALA A 385 -12.18 -29.06 -16.07
CA ALA A 385 -11.08 -28.95 -15.11
C ALA A 385 -9.90 -28.17 -15.70
N ALA A 386 -10.10 -26.90 -16.04
CA ALA A 386 -9.12 -26.09 -16.78
C ALA A 386 -7.74 -25.95 -16.08
N GLY A 387 -7.68 -26.03 -14.76
CA GLY A 387 -6.42 -25.94 -14.00
C GLY A 387 -5.60 -27.23 -14.03
N VAL A 388 -6.18 -28.35 -13.61
CA VAL A 388 -5.52 -29.66 -13.57
C VAL A 388 -5.36 -30.25 -14.95
N VAL A 389 -6.35 -30.08 -15.84
CA VAL A 389 -6.28 -30.50 -17.25
C VAL A 389 -5.23 -29.68 -18.01
N ASN A 390 -5.10 -28.37 -17.73
CA ASN A 390 -4.00 -27.57 -18.26
C ASN A 390 -2.63 -28.03 -17.72
N PHE A 391 -2.59 -28.52 -16.47
CA PHE A 391 -1.37 -29.07 -15.89
C PHE A 391 -1.02 -30.45 -16.45
N ILE A 392 -2.02 -31.33 -16.62
CA ILE A 392 -1.83 -32.72 -17.09
C ILE A 392 -1.85 -32.81 -18.62
N GLY A 393 -2.77 -32.11 -19.27
CA GLY A 393 -3.02 -32.23 -20.72
C GLY A 393 -2.20 -31.33 -21.61
N LYS A 394 -1.51 -30.30 -21.07
CA LYS A 394 -0.54 -29.46 -21.79
C LYS A 394 0.85 -29.68 -21.26
N ALA A 395 1.31 -30.94 -21.37
CA ALA A 395 2.65 -31.32 -20.92
C ALA A 395 3.75 -30.45 -21.53
N ASP A 396 3.58 -29.96 -22.76
CA ASP A 396 4.57 -29.15 -23.47
C ASP A 396 4.60 -27.72 -22.91
N GLY A 397 3.49 -27.04 -22.81
CA GLY A 397 3.45 -25.68 -22.23
C GLY A 397 3.76 -25.64 -20.71
N TRP A 398 3.56 -26.74 -19.97
CA TRP A 398 4.00 -26.85 -18.59
C TRP A 398 5.52 -27.06 -18.48
N ARG A 399 6.11 -27.86 -19.38
CA ARG A 399 7.56 -28.05 -19.44
C ARG A 399 8.27 -26.75 -19.79
N GLU A 400 7.77 -25.99 -20.76
CA GLU A 400 8.30 -24.67 -21.10
C GLU A 400 8.22 -23.69 -19.93
N ARG A 401 7.06 -23.55 -19.26
CA ARG A 401 6.90 -22.65 -18.10
C ARG A 401 7.77 -23.09 -16.93
N ARG A 402 7.91 -24.38 -16.68
CA ARG A 402 8.79 -24.92 -15.65
C ARG A 402 10.27 -24.77 -16.04
N GLY A 403 10.57 -24.87 -17.34
CA GLY A 403 11.89 -24.59 -17.88
C GLY A 403 12.31 -23.15 -17.59
N LEU A 404 11.50 -22.17 -17.97
CA LEU A 404 11.76 -20.75 -17.71
C LEU A 404 12.01 -20.48 -16.22
N ALA A 405 11.15 -20.98 -15.31
CA ALA A 405 11.34 -20.80 -13.88
C ALA A 405 12.58 -21.51 -13.35
N ARG A 406 12.91 -22.68 -13.91
CA ARG A 406 14.08 -23.48 -13.51
C ARG A 406 15.37 -22.86 -14.04
N GLU A 407 15.38 -22.35 -15.26
CA GLU A 407 16.52 -21.62 -15.82
C GLU A 407 16.81 -20.34 -15.03
N PHE A 408 15.77 -19.65 -14.56
CA PHE A 408 15.92 -18.44 -13.78
C PHE A 408 16.59 -18.68 -12.40
N TRP A 409 16.38 -19.86 -11.76
CA TRP A 409 16.82 -20.15 -10.39
C TRP A 409 17.68 -21.41 -10.25
N ILE A 410 18.26 -21.93 -11.34
CA ILE A 410 18.98 -23.23 -11.36
C ILE A 410 20.11 -23.29 -10.31
N ASP A 411 20.85 -22.20 -10.16
CA ASP A 411 22.05 -22.15 -9.31
C ASP A 411 21.79 -21.50 -7.95
N GLY A 412 20.51 -21.40 -7.53
CA GLY A 412 20.13 -20.75 -6.28
C GLY A 412 20.04 -19.21 -6.38
N PRO A 413 19.89 -18.52 -5.24
CA PRO A 413 19.64 -17.09 -5.21
C PRO A 413 20.84 -16.21 -5.62
N ILE A 414 22.02 -16.80 -5.78
CA ILE A 414 23.27 -16.09 -6.12
C ILE A 414 23.92 -16.81 -7.29
N ALA A 415 23.84 -16.23 -8.50
CA ALA A 415 24.73 -16.64 -9.56
C ALA A 415 26.17 -16.24 -9.17
N PRO A 416 27.18 -17.12 -9.29
CA PRO A 416 28.56 -16.74 -9.01
C PRO A 416 28.92 -15.55 -9.88
N LEU A 417 29.42 -14.48 -9.27
CA LEU A 417 29.90 -13.31 -9.98
C LEU A 417 31.05 -13.71 -10.90
N PRO A 418 31.12 -13.26 -12.16
CA PRO A 418 32.24 -13.53 -13.03
C PRO A 418 33.53 -12.99 -12.35
N GLY A 419 34.45 -13.89 -12.00
CA GLY A 419 35.75 -13.51 -11.39
C GLY A 419 35.84 -13.70 -9.88
N ALA A 420 34.85 -14.24 -9.17
CA ALA A 420 34.99 -14.72 -7.81
C ALA A 420 35.49 -16.17 -7.83
N SER A 421 36.79 -16.35 -8.00
CA SER A 421 37.51 -17.61 -7.75
C SER A 421 38.27 -17.51 -6.44
#